data_a2e12922390f9e265ad519f49bb78eb3
#
_entry.id   a2e12922390f9e265ad519f49bb78eb3
#
_cell.length_a   1.000
_cell.length_b   1.000
_cell.length_c   1.000
_cell.angle_alpha   90.00
_cell.angle_beta   90.00
_cell.angle_gamma   90.00
#
_symmetry.space_group_name_H-M   'P 1'
#
loop_
_entity.id
_entity.type
_entity.pdbx_description
1 polymer ?
#
loop_
_entity_poly.entity_id
_entity_poly.type
_entity_poly.pdbx_seq_one_letter_code
_entity_poly.pdbx_strand_id
1 'polypeptide(L)'
;MLARRQATADAYLDVLRGTPGLGFQAIPAGGATSWKDLSLTIDPDAFGASRDAVRAHLAARGIDSRAYYSPPCHRMPAFRRFHAAGRPLAVTDSLAACSLSLPMGAHVTPAVARMVANELLGARG
;
A
#
# COMPACT_ATOMS: atom_id res chain seq x y z
N MET A 1 -1.60 -15.27 -16.42
CA MET A 1 -1.52 -14.78 -15.01
C MET A 1 -1.02 -13.34 -14.94
N LEU A 2 0.10 -12.96 -15.55
CA LEU A 2 0.65 -11.59 -15.49
C LEU A 2 -0.31 -10.56 -16.09
N ALA A 3 -0.86 -10.80 -17.28
CA ALA A 3 -1.80 -9.86 -17.92
C ALA A 3 -3.03 -9.56 -17.04
N ARG A 4 -3.56 -10.57 -16.33
CA ARG A 4 -4.68 -10.36 -15.42
C ARG A 4 -4.31 -9.48 -14.23
N ARG A 5 -3.13 -9.68 -13.64
CA ARG A 5 -2.65 -8.83 -12.55
C ARG A 5 -2.35 -7.41 -13.01
N GLN A 6 -1.83 -7.26 -14.23
CA GLN A 6 -1.64 -5.95 -14.84
C GLN A 6 -2.98 -5.21 -14.97
N ALA A 7 -4.00 -5.86 -15.55
CA ALA A 7 -5.34 -5.25 -15.69
C ALA A 7 -5.96 -4.85 -14.33
N THR A 8 -5.73 -5.66 -13.29
CA THR A 8 -6.17 -5.33 -11.92
C THR A 8 -5.41 -4.12 -11.36
N ALA A 9 -4.09 -4.07 -11.55
CA ALA A 9 -3.26 -2.95 -11.12
C ALA A 9 -3.64 -1.66 -11.86
N ASP A 10 -3.84 -1.73 -13.18
CA ASP A 10 -4.28 -0.60 -13.99
C ASP A 10 -5.62 -0.04 -13.48
N ALA A 11 -6.57 -0.91 -13.13
CA ALA A 11 -7.85 -0.51 -12.59
C ALA A 11 -7.76 0.23 -11.24
N TYR A 12 -6.82 -0.15 -10.37
CA TYR A 12 -6.51 0.62 -9.17
C TYR A 12 -5.90 1.97 -9.51
N LEU A 13 -4.90 1.97 -10.39
CA LEU A 13 -4.14 3.16 -10.73
C LEU A 13 -4.99 4.19 -11.49
N ASP A 14 -5.92 3.75 -12.32
CA ASP A 14 -6.87 4.63 -13.04
C ASP A 14 -7.71 5.47 -12.06
N VAL A 15 -8.07 4.91 -10.91
CA VAL A 15 -8.88 5.60 -9.89
C VAL A 15 -8.02 6.41 -8.94
N LEU A 16 -6.85 5.90 -8.53
CA LEU A 16 -6.07 6.44 -7.42
C LEU A 16 -4.98 7.42 -7.86
N ARG A 17 -4.46 7.34 -9.10
CA ARG A 17 -3.41 8.25 -9.57
C ARG A 17 -3.89 9.71 -9.56
N GLY A 18 -2.97 10.60 -9.22
CA GLY A 18 -3.27 12.02 -9.09
C GLY A 18 -3.99 12.42 -7.81
N THR A 19 -4.32 11.46 -6.95
CA THR A 19 -4.88 11.76 -5.63
C THR A 19 -3.81 12.36 -4.72
N PRO A 20 -3.99 13.57 -4.16
CA PRO A 20 -3.04 14.15 -3.22
C PRO A 20 -2.77 13.20 -2.05
N GLY A 21 -1.50 13.10 -1.65
CA GLY A 21 -1.08 12.27 -0.53
C GLY A 21 -0.92 10.78 -0.84
N LEU A 22 -1.23 10.29 -2.05
CA LEU A 22 -0.95 8.93 -2.45
C LEU A 22 0.31 8.84 -3.31
N GLY A 23 1.25 7.97 -2.90
CA GLY A 23 2.46 7.65 -3.64
C GLY A 23 2.44 6.20 -4.14
N PHE A 24 2.99 5.96 -5.31
CA PHE A 24 3.01 4.64 -5.96
C PHE A 24 4.42 4.21 -6.33
N GLN A 25 4.58 2.88 -6.48
CA GLN A 25 5.83 2.30 -6.96
C GLN A 25 6.18 2.84 -8.34
N ALA A 26 7.42 3.29 -8.51
CA ALA A 26 7.97 3.64 -9.82
C ALA A 26 8.42 2.37 -10.55
N ILE A 27 7.96 2.20 -11.78
CA ILE A 27 8.41 1.14 -12.67
C ILE A 27 9.34 1.77 -13.69
N PRO A 28 10.61 1.30 -13.80
CA PRO A 28 11.54 1.82 -14.79
C PRO A 28 10.99 1.70 -16.22
N ALA A 29 11.37 2.61 -17.10
CA ALA A 29 10.98 2.56 -18.51
C ALA A 29 11.37 1.21 -19.13
N GLY A 30 10.45 0.56 -19.82
CA GLY A 30 10.63 -0.78 -20.39
C GLY A 30 10.61 -1.92 -19.37
N GLY A 31 10.45 -1.63 -18.08
CA GLY A 31 10.30 -2.61 -17.02
C GLY A 31 8.89 -3.19 -16.96
N ALA A 32 8.78 -4.42 -16.41
CA ALA A 32 7.52 -5.07 -16.10
C ALA A 32 7.52 -5.53 -14.64
N THR A 33 6.35 -5.56 -14.02
CA THR A 33 6.18 -6.07 -12.66
C THR A 33 5.19 -7.24 -12.62
N SER A 34 5.40 -8.16 -11.69
CA SER A 34 4.52 -9.30 -11.48
C SER A 34 3.20 -8.92 -10.80
N TRP A 35 3.13 -7.70 -10.23
CA TRP A 35 2.00 -7.25 -9.42
C TRP A 35 1.54 -8.30 -8.40
N LYS A 36 2.51 -8.91 -7.73
CA LYS A 36 2.20 -9.80 -6.60
C LYS A 36 1.48 -9.01 -5.51
N ASP A 37 2.00 -7.83 -5.22
CA ASP A 37 1.42 -6.86 -4.31
C ASP A 37 1.36 -5.50 -5.03
N LEU A 38 0.30 -4.74 -4.79
CA LEU A 38 0.22 -3.33 -5.14
C LEU A 38 0.26 -2.54 -3.85
N SER A 39 1.40 -1.94 -3.58
CA SER A 39 1.63 -1.12 -2.39
C SER A 39 1.65 0.35 -2.77
N LEU A 40 1.06 1.17 -1.90
CA LEU A 40 1.07 2.62 -2.01
C LEU A 40 1.50 3.23 -0.67
N THR A 41 1.93 4.46 -0.69
CA THR A 41 2.20 5.26 0.51
C THR A 41 1.09 6.30 0.70
N ILE A 42 0.78 6.59 1.96
CA ILE A 42 -0.25 7.57 2.33
C ILE A 42 0.41 8.64 3.20
N ASP A 43 0.44 9.86 2.68
CA ASP A 43 0.77 11.05 3.45
C ASP A 43 -0.52 11.54 4.13
N PRO A 44 -0.63 11.46 5.47
CA PRO A 44 -1.87 11.77 6.17
C PRO A 44 -2.31 13.22 6.02
N ASP A 45 -1.37 14.16 5.92
CA ASP A 45 -1.67 15.58 5.84
C ASP A 45 -2.25 15.95 4.46
N ALA A 46 -1.67 15.40 3.40
CA ALA A 46 -2.13 15.65 2.04
C ALA A 46 -3.35 14.80 1.65
N PHE A 47 -3.44 13.57 2.17
CA PHE A 47 -4.57 12.67 1.88
C PHE A 47 -5.79 12.97 2.73
N GLY A 48 -5.60 13.42 3.97
CA GLY A 48 -6.68 13.67 4.94
C GLY A 48 -7.00 12.49 5.86
N ALA A 49 -6.23 11.41 5.80
CA ALA A 49 -6.35 10.25 6.71
C ALA A 49 -5.03 9.49 6.80
N SER A 50 -4.71 8.95 7.97
CA SER A 50 -3.53 8.12 8.15
C SER A 50 -3.69 6.74 7.49
N ARG A 51 -2.58 6.07 7.18
CA ARG A 51 -2.57 4.68 6.72
C ARG A 51 -3.42 3.76 7.59
N ASP A 52 -3.33 3.90 8.90
CA ASP A 52 -4.08 3.03 9.83
C ASP A 52 -5.58 3.37 9.84
N ALA A 53 -5.95 4.63 9.69
CA ALA A 53 -7.36 5.04 9.53
C ALA A 53 -7.94 4.49 8.21
N VAL A 54 -7.22 4.58 7.10
CA VAL A 54 -7.62 4.00 5.82
C VAL A 54 -7.77 2.48 5.93
N ARG A 55 -6.83 1.81 6.58
CA ARG A 55 -6.88 0.36 6.79
C ARG A 55 -8.10 -0.04 7.63
N ALA A 56 -8.41 0.68 8.70
CA ALA A 56 -9.59 0.45 9.53
C ALA A 56 -10.89 0.68 8.74
N HIS A 57 -10.94 1.73 7.93
CA HIS A 57 -12.08 2.03 7.07
C HIS A 57 -12.36 0.91 6.05
N LEU A 58 -11.31 0.40 5.39
CA LEU A 58 -11.41 -0.73 4.48
C LEU A 58 -11.86 -2.01 5.20
N ALA A 59 -11.26 -2.30 6.36
CA ALA A 59 -11.60 -3.48 7.17
C ALA A 59 -13.07 -3.48 7.61
N ALA A 60 -13.62 -2.31 7.99
CA ALA A 60 -15.03 -2.16 8.34
C ALA A 60 -15.99 -2.48 7.18
N ARG A 61 -15.48 -2.51 5.94
CA ARG A 61 -16.20 -2.86 4.71
C ARG A 61 -15.87 -4.25 4.19
N GLY A 62 -15.18 -5.05 5.00
CA GLY A 62 -14.78 -6.42 4.63
C GLY A 62 -13.65 -6.48 3.60
N ILE A 63 -12.91 -5.38 3.43
CA ILE A 63 -11.77 -5.31 2.50
C ILE A 63 -10.48 -5.51 3.28
N ASP A 64 -9.78 -6.63 3.01
CA ASP A 64 -8.49 -6.92 3.63
C ASP A 64 -7.38 -6.12 2.95
N SER A 65 -6.56 -5.44 3.75
CA SER A 65 -5.37 -4.71 3.31
C SER A 65 -4.22 -4.95 4.27
N ARG A 66 -2.98 -4.85 3.80
CA ARG A 66 -1.81 -5.25 4.56
C ARG A 66 -0.82 -4.10 4.72
N ALA A 67 -0.25 -4.00 5.93
CA ALA A 67 0.86 -3.10 6.22
C ALA A 67 2.17 -3.90 6.22
N TYR A 68 2.76 -4.10 5.06
CA TYR A 68 4.03 -4.82 4.89
C TYR A 68 5.22 -3.87 4.96
N TYR A 69 6.04 -3.85 5.99
CA TYR A 69 5.83 -4.54 7.25
C TYR A 69 5.82 -3.52 8.38
N SER A 70 4.81 -3.60 9.22
CA SER A 70 4.71 -2.74 10.41
C SER A 70 4.46 -3.63 11.63
N PRO A 71 5.40 -3.70 12.59
CA PRO A 71 6.68 -2.98 12.64
C PRO A 71 7.70 -3.52 11.62
N PRO A 72 8.69 -2.69 11.18
CA PRO A 72 9.77 -3.15 10.31
C PRO A 72 10.72 -4.09 11.06
N CYS A 73 11.45 -4.94 10.31
CA CYS A 73 12.26 -6.03 10.89
C CYS A 73 13.19 -5.58 12.02
N HIS A 74 13.88 -4.45 11.86
CA HIS A 74 14.82 -3.97 12.87
C HIS A 74 14.16 -3.55 14.19
N ARG A 75 12.86 -3.32 14.19
CA ARG A 75 12.06 -3.02 15.40
C ARG A 75 11.37 -4.25 15.99
N MET A 76 11.38 -5.39 15.29
CA MET A 76 10.83 -6.64 15.81
C MET A 76 11.72 -7.19 16.94
N PRO A 77 11.16 -7.68 18.06
CA PRO A 77 11.95 -8.20 19.18
C PRO A 77 12.97 -9.25 18.77
N ALA A 78 12.61 -10.17 17.85
CA ALA A 78 13.49 -11.25 17.39
C ALA A 78 14.74 -10.75 16.64
N PHE A 79 14.68 -9.55 16.04
CA PHE A 79 15.74 -9.02 15.19
C PHE A 79 16.50 -7.82 15.78
N ARG A 80 16.05 -7.29 16.92
CA ARG A 80 16.70 -6.13 17.57
C ARG A 80 18.19 -6.28 17.76
N ARG A 81 18.65 -7.47 18.12
CA ARG A 81 20.08 -7.77 18.37
C ARG A 81 20.96 -7.61 17.12
N PHE A 82 20.37 -7.64 15.92
CA PHE A 82 21.08 -7.49 14.65
C PHE A 82 21.10 -6.04 14.15
N HIS A 83 20.32 -5.17 14.78
CA HIS A 83 20.32 -3.75 14.45
C HIS A 83 21.49 -3.06 15.15
N ALA A 84 22.41 -2.50 14.38
CA ALA A 84 23.56 -1.77 14.92
C ALA A 84 23.09 -0.59 15.77
N ALA A 85 23.50 -0.56 17.03
CA ALA A 85 23.14 0.50 17.96
C ALA A 85 23.50 1.88 17.38
N GLY A 86 22.54 2.80 17.40
CA GLY A 86 22.74 4.19 16.97
C GLY A 86 22.67 4.43 15.46
N ARG A 87 22.38 3.44 14.62
CA ARG A 87 22.20 3.65 13.19
C ARG A 87 20.71 3.76 12.82
N PRO A 88 20.18 4.97 12.58
CA PRO A 88 18.77 5.14 12.25
C PRO A 88 18.47 4.61 10.84
N LEU A 89 17.34 3.92 10.69
CA LEU A 89 16.79 3.51 9.38
C LEU A 89 15.55 4.35 9.07
N ALA A 90 15.76 5.67 8.97
CA ALA A 90 14.68 6.65 8.86
C ALA A 90 13.75 6.42 7.66
N VAL A 91 14.29 6.03 6.50
CA VAL A 91 13.49 5.72 5.30
C VAL A 91 12.63 4.48 5.53
N THR A 92 13.20 3.43 6.13
CA THR A 92 12.47 2.20 6.46
C THR A 92 11.36 2.47 7.46
N ASP A 93 11.64 3.25 8.49
CA ASP A 93 10.66 3.64 9.51
C ASP A 93 9.51 4.45 8.89
N SER A 94 9.83 5.41 8.04
CA SER A 94 8.84 6.21 7.32
C SER A 94 7.95 5.36 6.42
N LEU A 95 8.55 4.50 5.59
CA LEU A 95 7.78 3.60 4.72
C LEU A 95 6.91 2.62 5.52
N ALA A 96 7.43 2.05 6.61
CA ALA A 96 6.64 1.16 7.48
C ALA A 96 5.44 1.87 8.11
N ALA A 97 5.54 3.16 8.38
CA ALA A 97 4.44 3.95 8.95
C ALA A 97 3.34 4.28 7.94
N CYS A 98 3.68 4.48 6.66
CA CYS A 98 2.76 5.00 5.66
C CYS A 98 2.36 4.03 4.54
N SER A 99 3.02 2.87 4.41
CA SER A 99 2.75 1.91 3.34
C SER A 99 1.48 1.08 3.61
N LEU A 100 0.69 0.88 2.55
CA LEU A 100 -0.48 0.01 2.53
C LEU A 100 -0.49 -0.81 1.25
N SER A 101 -0.67 -2.13 1.36
CA SER A 101 -0.82 -3.04 0.23
C SER A 101 -2.29 -3.39 0.04
N LEU A 102 -2.78 -3.20 -1.18
CA LEU A 102 -4.16 -3.48 -1.58
C LEU A 102 -4.32 -4.93 -2.05
N PRO A 103 -5.56 -5.48 -2.01
CA PRO A 103 -5.82 -6.83 -2.47
C PRO A 103 -5.42 -7.05 -3.94
N MET A 104 -4.65 -8.10 -4.22
CA MET A 104 -4.20 -8.48 -5.57
C MET A 104 -4.40 -9.99 -5.84
N GLY A 105 -5.21 -10.65 -5.02
CA GLY A 105 -5.49 -12.08 -5.15
C GLY A 105 -6.23 -12.45 -6.45
N ALA A 106 -6.29 -13.75 -6.76
CA ALA A 106 -6.91 -14.25 -7.98
C ALA A 106 -8.40 -13.92 -8.11
N HIS A 107 -9.07 -13.66 -7.00
CA HIS A 107 -10.48 -13.23 -6.93
C HIS A 107 -10.68 -11.73 -7.20
N VAL A 108 -9.61 -10.93 -7.19
CA VAL A 108 -9.70 -9.49 -7.43
C VAL A 108 -9.71 -9.23 -8.93
N THR A 109 -10.89 -8.93 -9.45
CA THR A 109 -11.08 -8.49 -10.84
C THR A 109 -10.85 -6.97 -10.97
N PRO A 110 -10.67 -6.42 -12.19
CA PRO A 110 -10.61 -4.98 -12.40
C PRO A 110 -11.82 -4.22 -11.82
N ALA A 111 -13.02 -4.81 -11.85
CA ALA A 111 -14.22 -4.20 -11.26
C ALA A 111 -14.12 -4.13 -9.73
N VAL A 112 -13.65 -5.22 -9.09
CA VAL A 112 -13.40 -5.25 -7.63
C VAL A 112 -12.31 -4.26 -7.26
N ALA A 113 -11.24 -4.15 -8.06
CA ALA A 113 -10.16 -3.20 -7.83
C ALA A 113 -10.66 -1.75 -7.83
N ARG A 114 -11.51 -1.37 -8.80
CA ARG A 114 -12.14 -0.04 -8.83
C ARG A 114 -13.02 0.20 -7.60
N MET A 115 -13.79 -0.78 -7.18
CA MET A 115 -14.62 -0.68 -5.98
C MET A 115 -13.76 -0.44 -4.74
N VAL A 116 -12.71 -1.22 -4.54
CA VAL A 116 -11.76 -1.05 -3.42
C VAL A 116 -11.08 0.31 -3.46
N ALA A 117 -10.66 0.77 -4.66
CA ALA A 117 -10.06 2.10 -4.84
C ALA A 117 -11.02 3.23 -4.42
N ASN A 118 -12.29 3.15 -4.81
CA ASN A 118 -13.29 4.14 -4.42
C ASN A 118 -13.55 4.11 -2.90
N GLU A 119 -13.58 2.94 -2.29
CA GLU A 119 -13.69 2.81 -0.83
C GLU A 119 -12.47 3.42 -0.12
N LEU A 120 -11.27 3.25 -0.66
CA LEU A 120 -10.07 3.90 -0.11
C LEU A 120 -10.19 5.42 -0.16
N LEU A 121 -10.68 5.98 -1.27
CA LEU A 121 -10.91 7.42 -1.38
C LEU A 121 -11.98 7.91 -0.40
N GLY A 122 -12.97 7.09 -0.09
CA GLY A 122 -14.01 7.38 0.91
C GLY A 122 -13.50 7.43 2.36
N ALA A 123 -12.26 7.03 2.63
CA ALA A 123 -11.63 7.14 3.95
C ALA A 123 -11.10 8.54 4.29
N ARG A 124 -11.15 9.46 3.34
CA ARG A 124 -10.78 10.87 3.57
C ARG A 124 -11.75 11.50 4.57
N GLY A 125 -11.20 12.18 5.54
CA GLY A 125 -11.96 13.00 6.48
C GLY A 125 -12.45 14.32 5.85
#